data_9a4ea8485d526d1844263486210d0ab3
#
_entry.id   9a4ea8485d526d1844263486210d0ab3
#
_cell.length_a   1.000
_cell.length_b   1.000
_cell.length_c   1.000
_cell.angle_alpha   90.00
_cell.angle_beta   90.00
_cell.angle_gamma   90.00
#
_symmetry.space_group_name_H-M   'P 1'
#
loop_
_entity.id
_entity.type
_entity.pdbx_description
1 polymer ?
#
loop_
_entity_poly.entity_id
_entity_poly.type
_entity_poly.pdbx_seq_one_letter_code
_entity_poly.pdbx_strand_id
1 'polypeptide(L)'
;MFADLSPADQAKYVAAKRAVELVEDGMKLGLGTGSTAAWMVQCLAERVKTEGLRIQGVPTSTRTADLARELGLEVVTLDQAGHLDITIDGTDEFDSALSLIKGGGGALLQEKIVASASDQMIVIADFDKHVPQLGKFPLPVEVLGFGLASSRDHIARLLADHGLAGRDITMRMQGDAPFVTDEGNFILDLHLEHIPDAPALAIALNQVPGVVENGLFINICDRVILGASDGCIEEHLRP
;
A
#
# COMPACT_ATOMS: atom_id res chain seq x y z
N MET A 1 -25.30 10.50 -3.74
CA MET A 1 -23.87 10.34 -3.37
C MET A 1 -23.12 9.37 -4.28
N PHE A 2 -23.45 8.07 -4.37
CA PHE A 2 -22.73 7.13 -5.25
C PHE A 2 -22.79 7.50 -6.74
N ALA A 3 -23.95 7.89 -7.24
CA ALA A 3 -24.17 8.26 -8.65
C ALA A 3 -23.44 9.55 -9.10
N ASP A 4 -22.99 10.36 -8.17
CA ASP A 4 -22.30 11.62 -8.43
C ASP A 4 -20.75 11.45 -8.46
N LEU A 5 -20.25 10.25 -8.13
CA LEU A 5 -18.82 9.93 -8.15
C LEU A 5 -18.33 9.66 -9.57
N SER A 6 -17.05 9.91 -9.82
CA SER A 6 -16.38 9.43 -11.03
C SER A 6 -16.42 7.90 -11.10
N PRO A 7 -16.39 7.27 -12.30
CA PRO A 7 -16.33 5.81 -12.41
C PRO A 7 -15.19 5.19 -11.61
N ALA A 8 -14.02 5.85 -11.57
CA ALA A 8 -12.88 5.39 -10.80
C ALA A 8 -13.13 5.44 -9.27
N ASP A 9 -13.81 6.50 -8.78
CA ASP A 9 -14.15 6.61 -7.37
C ASP A 9 -15.29 5.66 -6.98
N GLN A 10 -16.24 5.40 -7.90
CA GLN A 10 -17.27 4.37 -7.71
C GLN A 10 -16.64 2.98 -7.50
N ALA A 11 -15.67 2.60 -8.34
CA ALA A 11 -14.96 1.34 -8.23
C ALA A 11 -14.23 1.22 -6.88
N LYS A 12 -13.50 2.25 -6.48
CA LYS A 12 -12.80 2.31 -5.17
C LYS A 12 -13.76 2.22 -4.00
N TYR A 13 -14.88 2.95 -4.05
CA TYR A 13 -15.91 2.91 -3.02
C TYR A 13 -16.53 1.51 -2.88
N VAL A 14 -16.82 0.83 -4.00
CA VAL A 14 -17.39 -0.53 -4.01
C VAL A 14 -16.44 -1.52 -3.33
N ALA A 15 -15.15 -1.50 -3.70
CA ALA A 15 -14.13 -2.35 -3.06
C ALA A 15 -13.98 -2.04 -1.56
N ALA A 16 -13.89 -0.75 -1.22
CA ALA A 16 -13.76 -0.30 0.16
C ALA A 16 -14.95 -0.71 1.02
N LYS A 17 -16.18 -0.50 0.53
CA LYS A 17 -17.40 -0.89 1.24
C LYS A 17 -17.45 -2.39 1.51
N ARG A 18 -17.10 -3.21 0.52
CA ARG A 18 -17.06 -4.66 0.68
C ARG A 18 -16.01 -5.11 1.71
N ALA A 19 -14.82 -4.51 1.70
CA ALA A 19 -13.76 -4.84 2.65
C ALA A 19 -14.17 -4.50 4.10
N VAL A 20 -14.82 -3.38 4.29
CA VAL A 20 -15.27 -2.92 5.60
C VAL A 20 -16.36 -3.82 6.19
N GLU A 21 -17.15 -4.55 5.39
CA GLU A 21 -18.11 -5.55 5.86
C GLU A 21 -17.45 -6.72 6.63
N LEU A 22 -16.15 -6.94 6.43
CA LEU A 22 -15.36 -7.97 7.11
C LEU A 22 -14.90 -7.53 8.51
N VAL A 23 -15.09 -6.27 8.86
CA VAL A 23 -14.69 -5.71 10.14
C VAL A 23 -15.78 -5.98 11.19
N GLU A 24 -15.36 -6.55 12.31
CA GLU A 24 -16.22 -6.89 13.44
C GLU A 24 -15.99 -5.95 14.65
N ASP A 25 -16.94 -5.92 15.58
CA ASP A 25 -16.84 -5.11 16.80
C ASP A 25 -15.66 -5.55 17.68
N GLY A 26 -14.88 -4.60 18.15
CA GLY A 26 -13.69 -4.82 18.98
C GLY A 26 -12.40 -5.02 18.22
N MET A 27 -12.41 -5.09 16.88
CA MET A 27 -11.20 -5.30 16.07
C MET A 27 -10.23 -4.12 16.13
N LYS A 28 -8.94 -4.44 16.01
CA LYS A 28 -7.83 -3.53 15.80
C LYS A 28 -7.41 -3.59 14.34
N LEU A 29 -7.41 -2.45 13.68
CA LEU A 29 -7.28 -2.36 12.23
C LEU A 29 -6.04 -1.58 11.81
N GLY A 30 -5.32 -2.09 10.80
CA GLY A 30 -4.42 -1.29 10.00
C GLY A 30 -5.20 -0.48 8.97
N LEU A 31 -5.02 0.84 8.99
CA LEU A 31 -5.68 1.77 8.06
C LEU A 31 -4.69 2.22 6.99
N GLY A 32 -4.86 1.68 5.80
CA GLY A 32 -3.99 1.92 4.65
C GLY A 32 -3.95 3.37 4.16
N THR A 33 -3.08 3.62 3.19
CA THR A 33 -2.86 4.95 2.61
C THR A 33 -3.24 4.99 1.12
N GLY A 34 -3.70 6.14 0.65
CA GLY A 34 -4.05 6.38 -0.75
C GLY A 34 -5.53 6.65 -0.98
N SER A 35 -5.89 6.93 -2.24
CA SER A 35 -7.23 7.34 -2.60
C SER A 35 -8.30 6.26 -2.39
N THR A 36 -7.94 4.98 -2.55
CA THR A 36 -8.84 3.84 -2.29
C THR A 36 -9.01 3.63 -0.78
N ALA A 37 -7.91 3.70 -0.02
CA ALA A 37 -7.94 3.59 1.43
C ALA A 37 -8.73 4.72 2.10
N ALA A 38 -8.73 5.93 1.52
CA ALA A 38 -9.56 7.03 2.02
C ALA A 38 -11.07 6.70 1.97
N TRP A 39 -11.54 5.96 0.95
CA TRP A 39 -12.92 5.47 0.91
C TRP A 39 -13.19 4.42 2.00
N MET A 40 -12.22 3.55 2.29
CA MET A 40 -12.33 2.58 3.37
C MET A 40 -12.47 3.28 4.73
N VAL A 41 -11.67 4.30 5.01
CA VAL A 41 -11.76 5.09 6.27
C VAL A 41 -13.13 5.76 6.39
N GLN A 42 -13.69 6.31 5.29
CA GLN A 42 -15.04 6.89 5.29
C GLN A 42 -16.14 5.84 5.56
N CYS A 43 -16.05 4.67 4.92
CA CYS A 43 -17.00 3.57 5.15
C CYS A 43 -16.94 3.05 6.60
N LEU A 44 -15.74 2.94 7.19
CA LEU A 44 -15.56 2.57 8.59
C LEU A 44 -16.22 3.60 9.53
N ALA A 45 -15.97 4.90 9.28
CA ALA A 45 -16.55 5.97 10.08
C ALA A 45 -18.08 5.98 10.00
N GLU A 46 -18.67 5.67 8.84
CA GLU A 46 -20.11 5.53 8.69
C GLU A 46 -20.63 4.38 9.56
N ARG A 47 -19.98 3.20 9.55
CA ARG A 47 -20.37 2.05 10.37
C ARG A 47 -20.22 2.33 11.87
N VAL A 48 -19.13 2.98 12.30
CA VAL A 48 -18.96 3.41 13.70
C VAL A 48 -20.12 4.29 14.13
N LYS A 49 -20.51 5.24 13.29
CA LYS A 49 -21.58 6.20 13.60
C LYS A 49 -22.98 5.58 13.57
N THR A 50 -23.25 4.68 12.64
CA THR A 50 -24.62 4.16 12.39
C THR A 50 -24.90 2.84 13.11
N GLU A 51 -23.88 1.99 13.27
CA GLU A 51 -24.00 0.66 13.87
C GLU A 51 -23.43 0.61 15.31
N GLY A 52 -22.71 1.65 15.75
CA GLY A 52 -22.04 1.68 17.05
C GLY A 52 -20.81 0.77 17.11
N LEU A 53 -20.21 0.44 15.96
CA LEU A 53 -19.01 -0.38 15.82
C LEU A 53 -17.86 0.24 16.63
N ARG A 54 -17.20 -0.54 17.47
CA ARG A 54 -16.02 -0.12 18.26
C ARG A 54 -14.78 -0.74 17.65
N ILE A 55 -13.86 0.08 17.22
CA ILE A 55 -12.60 -0.34 16.59
C ILE A 55 -11.45 0.57 17.04
N GLN A 56 -10.23 0.07 16.95
CA GLN A 56 -9.02 0.87 17.07
C GLN A 56 -8.28 0.85 15.74
N GLY A 57 -7.94 2.02 15.20
CA GLY A 57 -7.26 2.16 13.92
C GLY A 57 -5.79 2.55 14.09
N VAL A 58 -4.90 1.82 13.43
CA VAL A 58 -3.47 2.15 13.27
C VAL A 58 -3.24 2.62 11.85
N PRO A 59 -3.06 3.92 11.61
CA PRO A 59 -2.86 4.46 10.27
C PRO A 59 -1.44 4.18 9.76
N THR A 60 -1.30 4.03 8.45
CA THR A 60 -0.02 3.83 7.76
C THR A 60 0.60 5.12 7.22
N SER A 61 0.04 6.28 7.54
CA SER A 61 0.60 7.60 7.23
C SER A 61 -0.05 8.69 8.08
N THR A 62 0.65 9.81 8.22
CA THR A 62 0.12 11.03 8.86
C THR A 62 -1.19 11.48 8.21
N ARG A 63 -1.27 11.46 6.88
CA ARG A 63 -2.49 11.83 6.14
C ARG A 63 -3.69 10.93 6.48
N THR A 64 -3.49 9.63 6.59
CA THR A 64 -4.55 8.69 6.99
C THR A 64 -4.95 8.88 8.44
N ALA A 65 -3.97 9.16 9.33
CA ALA A 65 -4.24 9.46 10.74
C ALA A 65 -5.15 10.68 10.90
N ASP A 66 -4.85 11.75 10.16
CA ASP A 66 -5.63 12.99 10.23
C ASP A 66 -7.05 12.79 9.70
N LEU A 67 -7.21 12.12 8.56
CA LEU A 67 -8.53 11.78 8.01
C LEU A 67 -9.35 10.93 8.98
N ALA A 68 -8.75 9.90 9.59
CA ALA A 68 -9.44 9.02 10.53
C ALA A 68 -9.91 9.78 11.77
N ARG A 69 -9.07 10.66 12.33
CA ARG A 69 -9.44 11.51 13.47
C ARG A 69 -10.54 12.50 13.12
N GLU A 70 -10.46 13.16 11.96
CA GLU A 70 -11.48 14.08 11.47
C GLU A 70 -12.86 13.41 11.36
N LEU A 71 -12.87 12.15 10.94
CA LEU A 71 -14.09 11.34 10.80
C LEU A 71 -14.55 10.69 12.13
N GLY A 72 -13.82 10.90 13.23
CA GLY A 72 -14.20 10.43 14.57
C GLY A 72 -13.82 9.00 14.88
N LEU A 73 -12.90 8.39 14.14
CA LEU A 73 -12.35 7.07 14.47
C LEU A 73 -11.33 7.17 15.63
N GLU A 74 -11.29 6.15 16.48
CA GLU A 74 -10.25 6.00 17.50
C GLU A 74 -8.92 5.62 16.82
N VAL A 75 -7.94 6.52 16.86
CA VAL A 75 -6.61 6.33 16.28
C VAL A 75 -5.60 6.10 17.39
N VAL A 76 -4.89 4.98 17.30
CA VAL A 76 -3.83 4.58 18.23
C VAL A 76 -2.51 4.32 17.47
N THR A 77 -1.39 4.28 18.19
CA THR A 77 -0.12 3.85 17.62
C THR A 77 -0.05 2.33 17.51
N LEU A 78 0.82 1.80 16.66
CA LEU A 78 1.03 0.36 16.57
C LEU A 78 1.52 -0.22 17.90
N ASP A 79 2.38 0.50 18.64
CA ASP A 79 2.86 0.07 19.96
C ASP A 79 1.74 -0.03 21.00
N GLN A 80 0.73 0.85 20.92
CA GLN A 80 -0.46 0.79 21.79
C GLN A 80 -1.41 -0.34 21.40
N ALA A 81 -1.60 -0.56 20.10
CA ALA A 81 -2.45 -1.63 19.59
C ALA A 81 -1.80 -3.01 19.80
N GLY A 82 -0.49 -3.10 19.64
CA GLY A 82 0.25 -4.36 19.57
C GLY A 82 -0.03 -5.10 18.25
N HIS A 83 -0.66 -6.27 18.33
CA HIS A 83 -1.07 -7.03 17.15
C HIS A 83 -2.42 -6.55 16.60
N LEU A 84 -2.61 -6.66 15.28
CA LEU A 84 -3.82 -6.22 14.58
C LEU A 84 -4.58 -7.42 14.00
N ASP A 85 -5.91 -7.32 13.97
CA ASP A 85 -6.75 -8.37 13.39
C ASP A 85 -6.69 -8.32 11.86
N ILE A 86 -6.88 -7.14 11.27
CA ILE A 86 -6.91 -6.96 9.81
C ILE A 86 -6.24 -5.63 9.44
N THR A 87 -5.40 -5.63 8.40
CA THR A 87 -5.02 -4.42 7.68
C THR A 87 -5.78 -4.34 6.37
N ILE A 88 -6.42 -3.20 6.08
CA ILE A 88 -7.08 -2.92 4.79
C ILE A 88 -6.33 -1.78 4.11
N ASP A 89 -5.78 -2.03 2.92
CA ASP A 89 -4.97 -1.06 2.20
C ASP A 89 -5.18 -1.15 0.67
N GLY A 90 -4.72 -0.13 -0.05
CA GLY A 90 -4.67 -0.14 -1.52
C GLY A 90 -3.43 -0.82 -2.08
N THR A 91 -3.37 -0.93 -3.41
CA THR A 91 -2.17 -1.36 -4.14
C THR A 91 -2.01 -0.58 -5.44
N ASP A 92 -0.78 -0.52 -5.94
CA ASP A 92 -0.46 0.05 -7.26
C ASP A 92 -0.53 -1.01 -8.36
N GLU A 93 -0.08 -2.24 -8.06
CA GLU A 93 -0.25 -3.45 -8.88
C GLU A 93 -0.37 -4.68 -8.00
N PHE A 94 -1.01 -5.74 -8.53
CA PHE A 94 -0.93 -7.09 -7.96
C PHE A 94 -0.99 -8.14 -9.06
N ASP A 95 -0.36 -9.30 -8.82
CA ASP A 95 -0.36 -10.46 -9.71
C ASP A 95 -1.24 -11.61 -9.16
N SER A 96 -1.35 -12.68 -9.93
CA SER A 96 -2.16 -13.86 -9.56
C SER A 96 -1.64 -14.63 -8.34
N ALA A 97 -0.39 -14.39 -7.91
CA ALA A 97 0.19 -14.93 -6.68
C ALA A 97 -0.07 -14.03 -5.47
N LEU A 98 -0.81 -12.93 -5.64
CA LEU A 98 -1.05 -11.86 -4.68
C LEU A 98 0.26 -11.20 -4.19
N SER A 99 1.29 -11.19 -5.04
CA SER A 99 2.44 -10.31 -4.87
C SER A 99 2.04 -8.90 -5.31
N LEU A 100 2.45 -7.88 -4.54
CA LEU A 100 2.00 -6.51 -4.78
C LEU A 100 3.18 -5.58 -5.08
N ILE A 101 2.89 -4.50 -5.84
CA ILE A 101 3.65 -3.26 -5.79
C ILE A 101 2.81 -2.24 -5.04
N LYS A 102 3.40 -1.64 -4.00
CA LYS A 102 2.81 -0.56 -3.19
C LYS A 102 3.81 0.59 -3.02
N GLY A 103 3.34 1.69 -2.50
CA GLY A 103 4.17 2.85 -2.19
C GLY A 103 4.04 4.01 -3.18
N GLY A 104 3.10 3.98 -4.12
CA GLY A 104 2.77 5.13 -4.97
C GLY A 104 2.39 6.37 -4.15
N GLY A 105 1.78 6.18 -2.98
CA GLY A 105 1.46 7.22 -2.01
C GLY A 105 2.61 7.66 -1.10
N GLY A 106 3.78 7.02 -1.17
CA GLY A 106 4.97 7.36 -0.39
C GLY A 106 5.02 6.83 1.04
N ALA A 107 4.14 5.89 1.41
CA ALA A 107 4.01 5.37 2.78
C ALA A 107 4.41 3.88 2.93
N LEU A 108 5.16 3.35 1.96
CA LEU A 108 5.43 1.90 1.83
C LEU A 108 6.04 1.26 3.10
N LEU A 109 6.86 1.98 3.83
CA LEU A 109 7.50 1.47 5.05
C LEU A 109 6.46 1.23 6.16
N GLN A 110 5.66 2.25 6.51
CA GLN A 110 4.61 2.09 7.51
C GLN A 110 3.53 1.10 7.03
N GLU A 111 3.16 1.12 5.75
CA GLU A 111 2.23 0.15 5.16
C GLU A 111 2.71 -1.29 5.38
N LYS A 112 4.01 -1.57 5.12
CA LYS A 112 4.56 -2.93 5.27
C LYS A 112 4.67 -3.34 6.75
N ILE A 113 5.09 -2.42 7.63
CA ILE A 113 5.18 -2.67 9.07
C ILE A 113 3.80 -3.02 9.63
N VAL A 114 2.78 -2.22 9.32
CA VAL A 114 1.40 -2.41 9.82
C VAL A 114 0.79 -3.70 9.26
N ALA A 115 0.97 -3.97 7.95
CA ALA A 115 0.52 -5.23 7.35
C ALA A 115 1.19 -6.46 7.99
N SER A 116 2.50 -6.37 8.27
CA SER A 116 3.24 -7.47 8.91
C SER A 116 2.87 -7.70 10.39
N ALA A 117 2.24 -6.72 11.04
CA ALA A 117 1.76 -6.81 12.41
C ALA A 117 0.29 -7.27 12.50
N SER A 118 -0.31 -7.70 11.38
CA SER A 118 -1.72 -8.07 11.27
C SER A 118 -1.88 -9.56 10.98
N ASP A 119 -2.97 -10.17 11.49
CA ASP A 119 -3.34 -11.55 11.17
C ASP A 119 -3.69 -11.71 9.68
N GLN A 120 -4.30 -10.68 9.08
CA GLN A 120 -4.69 -10.67 7.68
C GLN A 120 -4.40 -9.31 7.01
N MET A 121 -3.94 -9.36 5.77
CA MET A 121 -3.91 -8.20 4.90
C MET A 121 -4.92 -8.34 3.77
N ILE A 122 -5.87 -7.40 3.72
CA ILE A 122 -6.87 -7.27 2.66
C ILE A 122 -6.50 -6.08 1.80
N VAL A 123 -6.36 -6.32 0.51
CA VAL A 123 -6.11 -5.27 -0.49
C VAL A 123 -7.41 -4.90 -1.18
N ILE A 124 -7.64 -3.62 -1.36
CA ILE A 124 -8.77 -3.04 -2.10
C ILE A 124 -8.27 -2.31 -3.34
N ALA A 125 -8.84 -2.62 -4.50
CA ALA A 125 -8.38 -2.06 -5.77
C ALA A 125 -9.50 -1.99 -6.82
N ASP A 126 -9.22 -1.27 -7.91
CA ASP A 126 -9.94 -1.42 -9.16
C ASP A 126 -9.29 -2.49 -10.06
N PHE A 127 -9.99 -2.90 -11.11
CA PHE A 127 -9.56 -3.99 -12.00
C PHE A 127 -8.25 -3.70 -12.76
N ASP A 128 -7.92 -2.41 -12.98
CA ASP A 128 -6.70 -2.01 -13.71
C ASP A 128 -5.41 -2.32 -12.91
N LYS A 129 -5.55 -2.66 -11.61
CA LYS A 129 -4.42 -3.01 -10.74
C LYS A 129 -3.99 -4.47 -10.86
N HIS A 130 -4.83 -5.34 -11.44
CA HIS A 130 -4.49 -6.73 -11.69
C HIS A 130 -3.64 -6.84 -12.97
N VAL A 131 -2.41 -7.30 -12.81
CA VAL A 131 -1.45 -7.44 -13.90
C VAL A 131 -0.96 -8.89 -14.03
N PRO A 132 -0.64 -9.36 -15.24
CA PRO A 132 -0.07 -10.70 -15.41
C PRO A 132 1.34 -10.81 -14.85
N GLN A 133 2.07 -9.69 -14.74
CA GLN A 133 3.41 -9.58 -14.20
C GLN A 133 3.64 -8.18 -13.64
N LEU A 134 4.22 -8.11 -12.43
CA LEU A 134 4.54 -6.84 -11.77
C LEU A 134 5.62 -6.04 -12.51
N GLY A 135 5.59 -4.71 -12.38
CA GLY A 135 6.66 -3.82 -12.80
C GLY A 135 6.28 -2.76 -13.83
N LYS A 136 5.05 -2.74 -14.35
CA LYS A 136 4.57 -1.64 -15.19
C LYS A 136 4.49 -0.34 -14.38
N PHE A 137 4.00 -0.43 -13.13
CA PHE A 137 4.10 0.66 -12.18
C PHE A 137 5.56 0.74 -11.68
N PRO A 138 6.18 1.93 -11.61
CA PRO A 138 7.53 2.07 -11.09
C PRO A 138 7.63 1.52 -9.66
N LEU A 139 8.61 0.66 -9.39
CA LEU A 139 8.80 0.09 -8.07
C LEU A 139 9.41 1.13 -7.13
N PRO A 140 8.71 1.57 -6.06
CA PRO A 140 9.28 2.51 -5.11
C PRO A 140 10.28 1.81 -4.18
N VAL A 141 11.41 2.48 -3.94
CA VAL A 141 12.42 2.05 -2.95
C VAL A 141 12.71 3.23 -2.04
N GLU A 142 12.41 3.07 -0.75
CA GLU A 142 12.71 4.07 0.27
C GLU A 142 14.19 3.99 0.66
N VAL A 143 14.86 5.13 0.67
CA VAL A 143 16.31 5.23 0.84
C VAL A 143 16.70 6.37 1.76
N LEU A 144 17.77 6.17 2.53
CA LEU A 144 18.37 7.23 3.35
C LEU A 144 18.95 8.35 2.49
N GLY A 145 18.87 9.59 2.98
CA GLY A 145 19.52 10.74 2.32
C GLY A 145 21.05 10.68 2.35
N PHE A 146 21.63 10.06 3.40
CA PHE A 146 23.07 9.89 3.47
C PHE A 146 23.54 8.85 2.45
N GLY A 147 24.43 9.27 1.56
CA GLY A 147 24.99 8.38 0.54
C GLY A 147 24.02 7.99 -0.58
N LEU A 148 22.98 8.78 -0.82
CA LEU A 148 21.93 8.52 -1.81
C LEU A 148 22.48 8.12 -3.19
N ALA A 149 23.47 8.83 -3.72
CA ALA A 149 24.09 8.51 -5.02
C ALA A 149 24.74 7.12 -4.99
N SER A 150 25.44 6.77 -3.91
CA SER A 150 26.04 5.45 -3.73
C SER A 150 24.97 4.34 -3.65
N SER A 151 23.88 4.57 -2.90
CA SER A 151 22.77 3.62 -2.83
C SER A 151 22.11 3.41 -4.20
N ARG A 152 21.89 4.48 -4.96
CA ARG A 152 21.37 4.41 -6.33
C ARG A 152 22.28 3.60 -7.25
N ASP A 153 23.61 3.82 -7.19
CA ASP A 153 24.57 3.08 -7.99
C ASP A 153 24.63 1.58 -7.61
N HIS A 154 24.47 1.26 -6.33
CA HIS A 154 24.36 -0.12 -5.87
C HIS A 154 23.09 -0.80 -6.38
N ILE A 155 21.94 -0.11 -6.30
CA ILE A 155 20.67 -0.59 -6.85
C ILE A 155 20.83 -0.84 -8.36
N ALA A 156 21.42 0.08 -9.12
CA ALA A 156 21.61 -0.08 -10.56
C ALA A 156 22.46 -1.32 -10.94
N ARG A 157 23.51 -1.61 -10.16
CA ARG A 157 24.31 -2.85 -10.33
C ARG A 157 23.51 -4.09 -9.98
N LEU A 158 22.80 -4.09 -8.86
CA LEU A 158 21.93 -5.18 -8.45
C LEU A 158 20.86 -5.48 -9.51
N LEU A 159 20.24 -4.45 -10.08
CA LEU A 159 19.27 -4.62 -11.16
C LEU A 159 19.87 -5.32 -12.39
N ALA A 160 21.13 -5.03 -12.72
CA ALA A 160 21.84 -5.70 -13.82
C ALA A 160 22.00 -7.21 -13.54
N ASP A 161 22.33 -7.60 -12.32
CA ASP A 161 22.45 -9.00 -11.90
C ASP A 161 21.11 -9.75 -11.93
N HIS A 162 19.99 -9.02 -11.85
CA HIS A 162 18.62 -9.54 -11.95
C HIS A 162 18.02 -9.44 -13.36
N GLY A 163 18.83 -9.19 -14.41
CA GLY A 163 18.36 -9.10 -15.78
C GLY A 163 17.61 -7.80 -16.12
N LEU A 164 17.77 -6.77 -15.29
CA LEU A 164 17.10 -5.46 -15.39
C LEU A 164 18.12 -4.32 -15.67
N ALA A 165 19.20 -4.63 -16.39
CA ALA A 165 20.23 -3.65 -16.73
C ALA A 165 19.66 -2.47 -17.54
N GLY A 166 20.16 -1.26 -17.26
CA GLY A 166 19.83 -0.05 -18.02
C GLY A 166 18.44 0.52 -17.78
N ARG A 167 17.75 0.04 -16.73
CA ARG A 167 16.45 0.60 -16.31
C ARG A 167 16.64 1.94 -15.60
N ASP A 168 15.73 2.87 -15.87
CA ASP A 168 15.76 4.19 -15.26
C ASP A 168 15.45 4.13 -13.77
N ILE A 169 16.20 4.91 -12.99
CA ILE A 169 16.00 5.12 -11.56
C ILE A 169 15.83 6.62 -11.36
N THR A 170 14.65 7.05 -10.94
CA THR A 170 14.35 8.46 -10.72
C THR A 170 14.11 8.77 -9.25
N MET A 171 14.53 9.96 -8.81
CA MET A 171 14.12 10.49 -7.51
C MET A 171 12.66 10.90 -7.58
N ARG A 172 11.85 10.48 -6.60
CA ARG A 172 10.48 10.96 -6.48
C ARG A 172 10.46 12.43 -6.11
N MET A 173 9.66 13.20 -6.82
CA MET A 173 9.54 14.64 -6.61
C MET A 173 8.16 15.01 -6.10
N GLN A 174 8.10 16.10 -5.32
CA GLN A 174 6.87 16.79 -4.93
C GLN A 174 7.01 18.27 -5.33
N GLY A 175 6.43 18.62 -6.48
CA GLY A 175 6.73 19.90 -7.14
C GLY A 175 8.20 19.94 -7.57
N ASP A 176 8.91 21.00 -7.18
CA ASP A 176 10.32 21.20 -7.52
C ASP A 176 11.31 20.63 -6.49
N ALA A 177 10.80 20.02 -5.42
CA ALA A 177 11.63 19.43 -4.34
C ALA A 177 11.52 17.89 -4.32
N PRO A 178 12.54 17.18 -3.82
CA PRO A 178 12.42 15.76 -3.54
C PRO A 178 11.26 15.49 -2.57
N PHE A 179 10.50 14.42 -2.85
CA PHE A 179 9.50 13.92 -1.91
C PHE A 179 10.20 13.36 -0.67
N VAL A 180 9.68 13.70 0.51
CA VAL A 180 10.19 13.21 1.79
C VAL A 180 9.10 12.38 2.45
N THR A 181 9.44 11.15 2.88
CA THR A 181 8.52 10.25 3.59
C THR A 181 8.23 10.76 5.01
N ASP A 182 7.22 10.19 5.68
CA ASP A 182 6.90 10.52 7.08
C ASP A 182 8.09 10.24 8.03
N GLU A 183 9.00 9.30 7.68
CA GLU A 183 10.24 8.99 8.39
C GLU A 183 11.43 9.87 8.00
N GLY A 184 11.25 10.83 7.09
CA GLY A 184 12.30 11.75 6.66
C GLY A 184 13.27 11.19 5.64
N ASN A 185 12.90 10.10 4.96
CA ASN A 185 13.68 9.45 3.90
C ASN A 185 13.24 9.93 2.51
N PHE A 186 13.94 9.47 1.47
CA PHE A 186 13.60 9.72 0.06
C PHE A 186 13.10 8.44 -0.61
N ILE A 187 12.50 8.59 -1.80
CA ILE A 187 12.06 7.46 -2.62
C ILE A 187 12.77 7.52 -3.97
N LEU A 188 13.35 6.39 -4.36
CA LEU A 188 13.77 6.11 -5.73
C LEU A 188 12.68 5.27 -6.41
N ASP A 189 12.17 5.74 -7.54
CA ASP A 189 11.24 5.03 -8.39
C ASP A 189 12.01 4.27 -9.48
N LEU A 190 11.94 2.93 -9.46
CA LEU A 190 12.60 2.05 -10.39
C LEU A 190 11.64 1.73 -11.55
N HIS A 191 11.93 2.19 -12.77
CA HIS A 191 11.10 2.01 -13.97
C HIS A 191 11.44 0.68 -14.66
N LEU A 192 10.99 -0.44 -14.08
CA LEU A 192 11.42 -1.79 -14.46
C LEU A 192 10.65 -2.36 -15.66
N GLU A 193 9.41 -1.89 -15.90
CA GLU A 193 8.44 -2.38 -16.91
C GLU A 193 7.96 -3.82 -16.65
N HIS A 194 8.83 -4.71 -16.19
CA HIS A 194 8.52 -6.06 -15.74
C HIS A 194 9.53 -6.52 -14.70
N ILE A 195 9.10 -7.35 -13.76
CA ILE A 195 9.96 -7.93 -12.72
C ILE A 195 9.95 -9.45 -12.89
N PRO A 196 11.05 -10.07 -13.36
CA PRO A 196 11.09 -11.52 -13.64
C PRO A 196 10.91 -12.37 -12.38
N ASP A 197 11.50 -11.96 -11.25
CA ASP A 197 11.46 -12.66 -9.96
C ASP A 197 11.29 -11.62 -8.85
N ALA A 198 10.04 -11.31 -8.52
CA ALA A 198 9.72 -10.31 -7.51
C ALA A 198 10.19 -10.72 -6.09
N PRO A 199 10.03 -11.99 -5.63
CA PRO A 199 10.58 -12.43 -4.36
C PRO A 199 12.10 -12.26 -4.23
N ALA A 200 12.86 -12.68 -5.23
CA ALA A 200 14.32 -12.54 -5.23
C ALA A 200 14.75 -11.07 -5.23
N LEU A 201 14.10 -10.23 -6.04
CA LEU A 201 14.40 -8.81 -6.11
C LEU A 201 14.10 -8.09 -4.78
N ALA A 202 12.96 -8.42 -4.13
CA ALA A 202 12.60 -7.83 -2.83
C ALA A 202 13.68 -8.07 -1.76
N ILE A 203 14.16 -9.31 -1.66
CA ILE A 203 15.23 -9.68 -0.73
C ILE A 203 16.54 -8.96 -1.09
N ALA A 204 16.91 -8.96 -2.36
CA ALA A 204 18.17 -8.37 -2.82
C ALA A 204 18.22 -6.85 -2.58
N LEU A 205 17.12 -6.12 -2.83
CA LEU A 205 17.03 -4.68 -2.57
C LEU A 205 17.26 -4.36 -1.09
N ASN A 206 16.71 -5.15 -0.17
CA ASN A 206 16.87 -4.94 1.27
C ASN A 206 18.30 -5.29 1.78
N GLN A 207 19.17 -5.87 0.95
CA GLN A 207 20.58 -6.06 1.26
C GLN A 207 21.47 -4.87 0.86
N VAL A 208 20.94 -3.88 0.13
CA VAL A 208 21.69 -2.70 -0.29
C VAL A 208 21.82 -1.72 0.89
N PRO A 209 23.03 -1.38 1.35
CA PRO A 209 23.20 -0.35 2.37
C PRO A 209 22.59 0.98 1.92
N GLY A 210 21.75 1.58 2.79
CA GLY A 210 21.01 2.80 2.51
C GLY A 210 19.60 2.60 1.95
N VAL A 211 19.22 1.39 1.56
CA VAL A 211 17.83 1.01 1.34
C VAL A 211 17.16 0.80 2.70
N VAL A 212 16.02 1.43 2.93
CA VAL A 212 15.20 1.27 4.13
C VAL A 212 14.17 0.18 3.89
N GLU A 213 13.40 0.29 2.79
CA GLU A 213 12.41 -0.71 2.40
C GLU A 213 12.09 -0.55 0.90
N ASN A 214 11.50 -1.57 0.30
CA ASN A 214 11.04 -1.55 -1.09
C ASN A 214 9.54 -1.84 -1.19
N GLY A 215 8.92 -1.44 -2.30
CA GLY A 215 7.49 -1.53 -2.53
C GLY A 215 6.97 -2.92 -2.92
N LEU A 216 7.80 -3.95 -2.94
CA LEU A 216 7.36 -5.33 -3.17
C LEU A 216 6.83 -5.93 -1.87
N PHE A 217 5.54 -6.30 -1.86
CA PHE A 217 4.87 -6.98 -0.75
C PHE A 217 4.67 -8.43 -1.14
N ILE A 218 5.56 -9.30 -0.68
CA ILE A 218 5.61 -10.73 -1.06
C ILE A 218 5.11 -11.58 0.10
N ASN A 219 4.14 -12.46 -0.17
CA ASN A 219 3.53 -13.35 0.82
C ASN A 219 2.89 -12.64 2.03
N ILE A 220 2.44 -11.39 1.85
CA ILE A 220 1.80 -10.58 2.89
C ILE A 220 0.29 -10.50 2.67
N CYS A 221 -0.15 -10.31 1.41
CA CYS A 221 -1.56 -10.17 1.06
C CYS A 221 -2.30 -11.51 1.16
N ASP A 222 -3.43 -11.55 1.87
CA ASP A 222 -4.28 -12.74 2.02
C ASP A 222 -5.48 -12.69 1.09
N ARG A 223 -5.97 -11.49 0.76
CA ARG A 223 -7.15 -11.27 -0.06
C ARG A 223 -7.03 -9.97 -0.84
N VAL A 224 -7.46 -10.00 -2.10
CA VAL A 224 -7.70 -8.79 -2.90
C VAL A 224 -9.19 -8.70 -3.20
N ILE A 225 -9.78 -7.53 -2.97
CA ILE A 225 -11.17 -7.21 -3.30
C ILE A 225 -11.14 -6.15 -4.39
N LEU A 226 -11.62 -6.53 -5.57
CA LEU A 226 -11.78 -5.65 -6.71
C LEU A 226 -13.19 -5.08 -6.76
N GLY A 227 -13.30 -3.78 -7.01
CA GLY A 227 -14.56 -3.13 -7.28
C GLY A 227 -14.62 -2.56 -8.69
N ALA A 228 -15.82 -2.54 -9.26
CA ALA A 228 -16.10 -1.88 -10.53
C ALA A 228 -17.15 -0.76 -10.38
N SER A 229 -17.20 0.15 -11.33
CA SER A 229 -18.13 1.28 -11.30
C SER A 229 -19.61 0.88 -11.44
N ASP A 230 -19.88 -0.30 -11.98
CA ASP A 230 -21.21 -0.88 -12.09
C ASP A 230 -21.68 -1.62 -10.82
N GLY A 231 -20.82 -1.66 -9.78
CA GLY A 231 -21.06 -2.33 -8.51
C GLY A 231 -20.59 -3.79 -8.47
N CYS A 232 -20.00 -4.32 -9.54
CA CYS A 232 -19.44 -5.66 -9.53
C CYS A 232 -18.26 -5.76 -8.55
N ILE A 233 -18.13 -6.92 -7.90
CA ILE A 233 -17.06 -7.25 -6.95
C ILE A 233 -16.45 -8.57 -7.38
N GLU A 234 -15.14 -8.65 -7.36
CA GLU A 234 -14.37 -9.89 -7.52
C GLU A 234 -13.39 -10.03 -6.35
N GLU A 235 -13.25 -11.23 -5.80
CA GLU A 235 -12.34 -11.50 -4.69
C GLU A 235 -11.33 -12.58 -5.09
N HIS A 236 -10.06 -12.28 -4.85
CA HIS A 236 -8.95 -13.22 -4.98
C HIS A 236 -8.44 -13.57 -3.58
N LEU A 237 -8.30 -14.86 -3.31
CA LEU A 237 -7.76 -15.36 -2.04
C LEU A 237 -6.39 -15.97 -2.29
N ARG A 238 -5.49 -15.82 -1.32
CA ARG A 238 -4.21 -16.52 -1.35
C ARG A 238 -4.46 -18.04 -1.36
N PRO A 239 -3.80 -18.77 -2.28
CA PRO A 239 -3.94 -20.23 -2.39
C PRO A 239 -3.57 -20.96 -1.10
#